data_2804dbd2a3666162c578d68ce5623283
#
_entry.id   2804dbd2a3666162c578d68ce5623283
#
_cell.length_a   1.000
_cell.length_b   1.000
_cell.length_c   1.000
_cell.angle_alpha   90.00
_cell.angle_beta   90.00
_cell.angle_gamma   90.00
#
_symmetry.space_group_name_H-M   'P 1'
#
loop_
_entity.id
_entity.type
_entity.pdbx_description
1 polymer ?
#
loop_
_entity_poly.entity_id
_entity_poly.type
_entity_poly.pdbx_seq_one_letter_code
_entity_poly.pdbx_strand_id
1 'polypeptide(L)'
;AKTYQDAGFNTIHVVDLDATLGKGNNNQVLSQIRRKIDINIEVAGGIRSKDAIIDKINEGFNTIVIGTFAIKNIDDVLNFDDSLIQKICSALDIKDNKIYSHCLQEANNLSLKEIIDKYNNRPIHSYFVTDVANDGMLSGLNMETFNSIKKLTDKHITIGGGVKDLKDIELS
;
A
#
# COMPACT_ATOMS: atom_id res chain seq x y z
N ALA A 1 5.70 14.47 -9.73
CA ALA A 1 4.68 13.65 -10.38
C ALA A 1 4.77 13.74 -11.91
N LYS A 2 4.69 14.94 -12.48
CA LYS A 2 4.74 15.15 -13.95
C LYS A 2 5.98 14.51 -14.61
N THR A 3 7.16 14.64 -13.99
CA THR A 3 8.41 14.05 -14.47
C THR A 3 8.31 12.52 -14.65
N TYR A 4 7.62 11.82 -13.75
CA TYR A 4 7.41 10.37 -13.86
C TYR A 4 6.47 10.03 -15.01
N GLN A 5 5.37 10.77 -15.17
CA GLN A 5 4.49 10.59 -16.31
C GLN A 5 5.22 10.81 -17.64
N ASP A 6 6.02 11.88 -17.74
CA ASP A 6 6.76 12.21 -18.95
C ASP A 6 7.88 11.19 -19.24
N ALA A 7 8.36 10.47 -18.21
CA ALA A 7 9.28 9.35 -18.34
C ALA A 7 8.59 8.00 -18.71
N GLY A 8 7.26 8.00 -18.88
CA GLY A 8 6.50 6.83 -19.34
C GLY A 8 5.95 5.92 -18.22
N PHE A 9 6.04 6.33 -16.95
CA PHE A 9 5.40 5.56 -15.88
C PHE A 9 3.86 5.67 -15.97
N ASN A 10 3.18 4.55 -15.76
CA ASN A 10 1.72 4.44 -15.83
C ASN A 10 1.05 4.59 -14.46
N THR A 11 1.81 4.46 -13.39
CA THR A 11 1.31 4.54 -12.00
C THR A 11 2.36 5.20 -11.12
N ILE A 12 1.92 6.02 -10.17
CA ILE A 12 2.75 6.52 -9.08
C ILE A 12 2.12 6.21 -7.73
N HIS A 13 2.95 5.90 -6.75
CA HIS A 13 2.56 5.75 -5.36
C HIS A 13 2.86 7.05 -4.61
N VAL A 14 1.88 7.62 -3.92
CA VAL A 14 2.00 8.91 -3.20
C VAL A 14 1.58 8.73 -1.76
N VAL A 15 2.47 9.07 -0.83
CA VAL A 15 2.22 8.93 0.61
C VAL A 15 2.14 10.31 1.27
N ASP A 16 1.04 10.57 1.99
CA ASP A 16 0.94 11.70 2.91
C ASP A 16 1.56 11.34 4.26
N LEU A 17 2.83 11.72 4.44
CA LEU A 17 3.57 11.39 5.67
C LEU A 17 3.03 12.14 6.89
N ASP A 18 2.58 13.39 6.74
CA ASP A 18 2.02 14.16 7.84
C ASP A 18 0.72 13.52 8.35
N ALA A 19 -0.14 13.07 7.42
CA ALA A 19 -1.36 12.36 7.76
C ALA A 19 -1.06 10.97 8.38
N THR A 20 -0.01 10.29 7.90
CA THR A 20 0.44 9.02 8.49
C THR A 20 0.85 9.21 9.95
N LEU A 21 1.61 10.25 10.24
CA LEU A 21 2.14 10.56 11.58
C LEU A 21 1.15 11.32 12.46
N GLY A 22 -0.05 11.67 11.97
CA GLY A 22 -1.03 12.47 12.72
C GLY A 22 -0.62 13.92 12.97
N LYS A 23 0.28 14.46 12.14
CA LYS A 23 0.82 15.84 12.25
C LYS A 23 0.08 16.85 11.36
N GLY A 24 -0.98 16.43 10.69
CA GLY A 24 -1.73 17.24 9.74
C GLY A 24 -2.08 16.44 8.50
N ASN A 25 -2.29 17.11 7.37
CA ASN A 25 -2.51 16.47 6.07
C ASN A 25 -2.06 17.39 4.93
N ASN A 26 -1.80 16.77 3.78
CA ASN A 26 -1.41 17.45 2.55
C ASN A 26 -2.49 17.32 1.45
N ASN A 27 -3.78 17.31 1.82
CA ASN A 27 -4.89 17.11 0.89
C ASN A 27 -4.87 18.08 -0.30
N GLN A 28 -4.51 19.35 -0.07
CA GLN A 28 -4.41 20.33 -1.16
C GLN A 28 -3.32 19.96 -2.17
N VAL A 29 -2.17 19.46 -1.68
CA VAL A 29 -1.06 19.01 -2.54
C VAL A 29 -1.47 17.77 -3.32
N LEU A 30 -2.10 16.81 -2.66
CA LEU A 30 -2.62 15.58 -3.29
C LEU A 30 -3.61 15.91 -4.42
N SER A 31 -4.58 16.79 -4.16
CA SER A 31 -5.54 17.26 -5.17
C SER A 31 -4.86 17.98 -6.33
N GLN A 32 -3.80 18.77 -6.07
CA GLN A 32 -3.02 19.41 -7.13
C GLN A 32 -2.24 18.39 -7.98
N ILE A 33 -1.68 17.35 -7.35
CA ILE A 33 -1.01 16.26 -8.07
C ILE A 33 -2.02 15.57 -8.99
N ARG A 34 -3.19 15.18 -8.46
CA ARG A 34 -4.24 14.49 -9.24
C ARG A 34 -4.68 15.28 -10.46
N ARG A 35 -4.81 16.61 -10.34
CA ARG A 35 -5.21 17.49 -11.46
C ARG A 35 -4.15 17.68 -12.53
N LYS A 36 -2.86 17.42 -12.21
CA LYS A 36 -1.71 17.71 -13.09
C LYS A 36 -1.23 16.52 -13.88
N ILE A 37 -1.65 15.30 -13.55
CA ILE A 37 -1.19 14.07 -14.19
C ILE A 37 -2.38 13.19 -14.54
N ASP A 38 -2.26 12.44 -15.62
CA ASP A 38 -3.31 11.56 -16.14
C ASP A 38 -3.07 10.07 -15.85
N ILE A 39 -1.88 9.72 -15.30
CA ILE A 39 -1.53 8.37 -14.91
C ILE A 39 -2.23 7.95 -13.62
N ASN A 40 -2.24 6.66 -13.34
CA ASN A 40 -2.81 6.13 -12.11
C ASN A 40 -2.07 6.64 -10.87
N ILE A 41 -2.84 6.92 -9.82
CA ILE A 41 -2.29 7.30 -8.53
C ILE A 41 -2.80 6.34 -7.47
N GLU A 42 -1.87 5.68 -6.80
CA GLU A 42 -2.07 5.00 -5.54
C GLU A 42 -1.80 5.99 -4.41
N VAL A 43 -2.81 6.30 -3.60
CA VAL A 43 -2.67 7.25 -2.50
C VAL A 43 -2.66 6.52 -1.16
N ALA A 44 -1.70 6.87 -0.32
CA ALA A 44 -1.51 6.35 1.02
C ALA A 44 -1.34 7.47 2.05
N GLY A 45 -1.47 7.12 3.32
CA GLY A 45 -1.21 8.03 4.44
C GLY A 45 -2.47 8.54 5.12
N GLY A 46 -2.62 8.21 6.40
CA GLY A 46 -3.68 8.73 7.28
C GLY A 46 -5.11 8.26 6.98
N ILE A 47 -5.32 7.31 6.09
CA ILE A 47 -6.65 6.81 5.70
C ILE A 47 -7.12 5.78 6.72
N ARG A 48 -8.09 6.15 7.57
CA ARG A 48 -8.49 5.39 8.77
C ARG A 48 -9.98 5.15 8.90
N SER A 49 -10.76 5.37 7.85
CA SER A 49 -12.21 5.13 7.83
C SER A 49 -12.70 4.83 6.42
N LYS A 50 -13.89 4.23 6.33
CA LYS A 50 -14.60 4.00 5.06
C LYS A 50 -14.86 5.32 4.31
N ASP A 51 -15.28 6.35 5.04
CA ASP A 51 -15.59 7.65 4.43
C ASP A 51 -14.33 8.29 3.83
N ALA A 52 -13.18 8.20 4.53
CA ALA A 52 -11.91 8.70 3.99
C ALA A 52 -11.48 7.96 2.72
N ILE A 53 -11.77 6.66 2.60
CA ILE A 53 -11.55 5.89 1.37
C ILE A 53 -12.44 6.41 0.25
N ILE A 54 -13.74 6.59 0.52
CA ILE A 54 -14.71 7.09 -0.45
C ILE A 54 -14.34 8.49 -0.92
N ASP A 55 -13.95 9.38 -0.01
CA ASP A 55 -13.51 10.74 -0.34
C ASP A 55 -12.33 10.72 -1.31
N LYS A 56 -11.32 9.88 -1.07
CA LYS A 56 -10.17 9.75 -1.99
C LYS A 56 -10.56 9.21 -3.36
N ILE A 57 -11.49 8.27 -3.43
CA ILE A 57 -12.03 7.77 -4.71
C ILE A 57 -12.76 8.91 -5.45
N ASN A 58 -13.58 9.69 -4.76
CA ASN A 58 -14.32 10.81 -5.32
C ASN A 58 -13.39 11.95 -5.79
N GLU A 59 -12.24 12.12 -5.14
CA GLU A 59 -11.16 13.03 -5.58
C GLU A 59 -10.46 12.52 -6.86
N GLY A 60 -10.74 11.29 -7.32
CA GLY A 60 -10.21 10.70 -8.55
C GLY A 60 -8.94 9.87 -8.39
N PHE A 61 -8.58 9.47 -7.17
CA PHE A 61 -7.49 8.51 -6.96
C PHE A 61 -7.91 7.10 -7.39
N ASN A 62 -7.00 6.37 -8.00
CA ASN A 62 -7.29 5.09 -8.63
C ASN A 62 -7.28 3.93 -7.64
N THR A 63 -6.31 3.94 -6.72
CA THR A 63 -6.12 2.92 -5.70
C THR A 63 -5.87 3.59 -4.35
N ILE A 64 -6.55 3.10 -3.32
CA ILE A 64 -6.46 3.59 -1.96
C ILE A 64 -5.65 2.61 -1.13
N VAL A 65 -4.48 3.03 -0.69
CA VAL A 65 -3.57 2.18 0.08
C VAL A 65 -3.84 2.38 1.56
N ILE A 66 -4.28 1.33 2.23
CA ILE A 66 -4.58 1.33 3.66
C ILE A 66 -3.71 0.29 4.39
N GLY A 67 -3.01 0.73 5.43
CA GLY A 67 -2.14 -0.12 6.26
C GLY A 67 -2.83 -0.50 7.57
N THR A 68 -2.56 0.26 8.63
CA THR A 68 -3.09 -0.01 9.98
C THR A 68 -4.59 -0.24 10.00
N PHE A 69 -5.37 0.53 9.23
CA PHE A 69 -6.83 0.37 9.15
C PHE A 69 -7.22 -0.97 8.55
N ALA A 70 -6.56 -1.40 7.47
CA ALA A 70 -6.81 -2.70 6.82
C ALA A 70 -6.58 -3.89 7.76
N ILE A 71 -5.64 -3.76 8.68
CA ILE A 71 -5.24 -4.84 9.58
C ILE A 71 -6.07 -4.84 10.86
N LYS A 72 -6.20 -3.67 11.52
CA LYS A 72 -6.94 -3.55 12.80
C LYS A 72 -8.45 -3.69 12.64
N ASN A 73 -8.98 -3.31 11.49
CA ASN A 73 -10.42 -3.36 11.18
C ASN A 73 -10.71 -4.30 9.99
N ILE A 74 -9.98 -5.41 9.93
CA ILE A 74 -10.02 -6.31 8.78
C ILE A 74 -11.44 -6.82 8.49
N ASP A 75 -12.20 -7.17 9.52
CA ASP A 75 -13.56 -7.68 9.36
C ASP A 75 -14.52 -6.59 8.84
N ASP A 76 -14.33 -5.33 9.23
CA ASP A 76 -15.10 -4.20 8.69
C ASP A 76 -14.76 -3.97 7.22
N VAL A 77 -13.47 -4.01 6.86
CA VAL A 77 -13.03 -3.85 5.46
C VAL A 77 -13.54 -4.99 4.58
N LEU A 78 -13.56 -6.22 5.08
CA LEU A 78 -14.10 -7.37 4.37
C LEU A 78 -15.61 -7.27 4.11
N ASN A 79 -16.33 -6.48 4.90
CA ASN A 79 -17.77 -6.22 4.70
C ASN A 79 -18.07 -5.03 3.76
N PHE A 80 -17.06 -4.40 3.16
CA PHE A 80 -17.29 -3.37 2.14
C PHE A 80 -17.85 -3.99 0.86
N ASP A 81 -18.59 -3.18 0.09
CA ASP A 81 -19.07 -3.59 -1.23
C ASP A 81 -17.91 -3.91 -2.17
N ASP A 82 -18.10 -4.84 -3.09
CA ASP A 82 -17.05 -5.26 -4.04
C ASP A 82 -16.49 -4.11 -4.87
N SER A 83 -17.33 -3.15 -5.25
CA SER A 83 -16.93 -1.95 -5.98
C SER A 83 -15.95 -1.06 -5.19
N LEU A 84 -16.06 -1.07 -3.85
CA LEU A 84 -15.16 -0.33 -2.97
C LEU A 84 -13.89 -1.12 -2.70
N ILE A 85 -14.00 -2.41 -2.36
CA ILE A 85 -12.85 -3.23 -2.01
C ILE A 85 -11.90 -3.44 -3.20
N GLN A 86 -12.40 -3.43 -4.43
CA GLN A 86 -11.60 -3.45 -5.67
C GLN A 86 -10.73 -2.21 -5.87
N LYS A 87 -10.93 -1.16 -5.08
CA LYS A 87 -10.10 0.05 -5.08
C LYS A 87 -9.06 0.06 -3.96
N ILE A 88 -9.05 -0.97 -3.12
CA ILE A 88 -8.19 -1.03 -1.94
C ILE A 88 -6.94 -1.85 -2.22
N CYS A 89 -5.80 -1.27 -1.88
CA CYS A 89 -4.53 -1.95 -1.71
C CYS A 89 -4.23 -2.07 -0.21
N SER A 90 -4.01 -3.29 0.27
CA SER A 90 -3.61 -3.49 1.67
C SER A 90 -2.11 -3.36 1.82
N ALA A 91 -1.65 -2.36 2.59
CA ALA A 91 -0.24 -2.21 2.92
C ALA A 91 0.14 -3.15 4.08
N LEU A 92 1.21 -3.89 3.88
CA LEU A 92 1.76 -4.89 4.79
C LEU A 92 3.22 -4.54 5.09
N ASP A 93 3.45 -3.88 6.22
CA ASP A 93 4.79 -3.56 6.70
C ASP A 93 5.35 -4.77 7.45
N ILE A 94 6.41 -5.39 6.91
CA ILE A 94 6.97 -6.63 7.42
C ILE A 94 8.35 -6.38 8.00
N LYS A 95 8.57 -6.92 9.19
CA LYS A 95 9.88 -6.99 9.84
C LYS A 95 9.98 -8.30 10.60
N ASP A 96 11.08 -9.05 10.42
CA ASP A 96 11.32 -10.33 11.09
C ASP A 96 10.14 -11.32 10.94
N ASN A 97 9.57 -11.42 9.74
CA ASN A 97 8.40 -12.22 9.39
C ASN A 97 7.12 -11.89 10.19
N LYS A 98 7.06 -10.71 10.81
CA LYS A 98 5.88 -10.19 11.51
C LYS A 98 5.33 -8.98 10.80
N ILE A 99 4.01 -8.81 10.84
CA ILE A 99 3.34 -7.62 10.33
C ILE A 99 3.29 -6.58 11.44
N TYR A 100 3.62 -5.37 11.06
CA TYR A 100 3.56 -4.20 11.94
C TYR A 100 2.42 -3.25 11.52
N SER A 101 1.90 -2.54 12.49
CA SER A 101 0.91 -1.47 12.32
C SER A 101 1.31 -0.26 13.15
N HIS A 102 0.57 0.86 13.00
CA HIS A 102 0.83 2.08 13.76
C HIS A 102 2.24 2.62 13.56
N CYS A 103 2.64 2.84 12.31
CA CYS A 103 3.99 3.31 12.00
C CYS A 103 5.08 2.41 12.63
N LEU A 104 4.87 1.09 12.58
CA LEU A 104 5.81 0.07 13.05
C LEU A 104 5.96 -0.04 14.58
N GLN A 105 5.05 0.55 15.35
CA GLN A 105 5.12 0.53 16.81
C GLN A 105 4.51 -0.72 17.45
N GLU A 106 3.59 -1.39 16.74
CA GLU A 106 2.87 -2.55 17.26
C GLU A 106 2.98 -3.75 16.32
N ALA A 107 3.49 -4.87 16.83
CA ALA A 107 3.38 -6.15 16.14
C ALA A 107 1.92 -6.63 16.17
N ASN A 108 1.40 -7.11 15.05
CA ASN A 108 0.04 -7.63 14.97
C ASN A 108 -0.02 -9.08 15.50
N ASN A 109 -1.18 -9.44 16.05
CA ASN A 109 -1.45 -10.82 16.52
C ASN A 109 -1.76 -11.77 15.35
N LEU A 110 -2.22 -11.23 14.20
CA LEU A 110 -2.46 -12.04 12.99
C LEU A 110 -1.16 -12.24 12.22
N SER A 111 -0.93 -13.46 11.79
CA SER A 111 0.16 -13.77 10.87
C SER A 111 -0.10 -13.20 9.47
N LEU A 112 0.96 -13.03 8.70
CA LEU A 112 0.88 -12.64 7.29
C LEU A 112 -0.09 -13.55 6.51
N LYS A 113 0.01 -14.87 6.72
CA LYS A 113 -0.84 -15.84 6.06
C LYS A 113 -2.33 -15.63 6.39
N GLU A 114 -2.66 -15.45 7.66
CA GLU A 114 -4.05 -15.24 8.08
C GLU A 114 -4.67 -13.98 7.47
N ILE A 115 -3.90 -12.89 7.38
CA ILE A 115 -4.38 -11.65 6.75
C ILE A 115 -4.60 -11.85 5.26
N ILE A 116 -3.65 -12.46 4.56
CA ILE A 116 -3.76 -12.72 3.12
C ILE A 116 -4.91 -13.69 2.83
N ASP A 117 -5.06 -14.78 3.60
CA ASP A 117 -6.14 -15.74 3.44
C ASP A 117 -7.53 -15.08 3.59
N LYS A 118 -7.68 -14.17 4.56
CA LYS A 118 -8.92 -13.41 4.74
C LYS A 118 -9.23 -12.54 3.50
N TYR A 119 -8.25 -11.82 2.99
CA TYR A 119 -8.43 -10.93 1.84
C TYR A 119 -8.54 -11.67 0.50
N ASN A 120 -7.94 -12.84 0.33
CA ASN A 120 -8.03 -13.62 -0.91
C ASN A 120 -9.46 -14.02 -1.28
N ASN A 121 -10.36 -14.13 -0.30
CA ASN A 121 -11.78 -14.42 -0.51
C ASN A 121 -12.57 -13.19 -0.97
N ARG A 122 -11.93 -12.04 -1.13
CA ARG A 122 -12.55 -10.78 -1.56
C ARG A 122 -11.81 -10.22 -2.79
N PRO A 123 -12.45 -9.41 -3.60
CA PRO A 123 -11.82 -8.81 -4.78
C PRO A 123 -10.94 -7.62 -4.44
N ILE A 124 -10.08 -7.73 -3.41
CA ILE A 124 -9.10 -6.66 -3.10
C ILE A 124 -8.21 -6.40 -4.31
N HIS A 125 -7.83 -5.12 -4.52
CA HIS A 125 -7.05 -4.73 -5.69
C HIS A 125 -5.65 -5.35 -5.69
N SER A 126 -4.90 -5.16 -4.61
CA SER A 126 -3.48 -5.53 -4.53
C SER A 126 -2.97 -5.50 -3.10
N TYR A 127 -1.73 -5.91 -2.94
CA TYR A 127 -0.95 -5.72 -1.72
C TYR A 127 0.25 -4.81 -1.99
N PHE A 128 0.56 -3.93 -1.06
CA PHE A 128 1.82 -3.17 -1.01
C PHE A 128 2.64 -3.69 0.17
N VAL A 129 3.76 -4.32 -0.12
CA VAL A 129 4.60 -4.99 0.88
C VAL A 129 5.87 -4.19 1.09
N THR A 130 6.10 -3.72 2.33
CA THR A 130 7.34 -3.03 2.69
C THR A 130 8.20 -3.94 3.57
N ASP A 131 9.42 -4.23 3.12
CA ASP A 131 10.45 -4.78 4.02
C ASP A 131 11.07 -3.64 4.82
N VAL A 132 10.55 -3.45 6.03
CA VAL A 132 10.92 -2.32 6.89
C VAL A 132 12.38 -2.36 7.33
N ALA A 133 12.96 -3.56 7.47
CA ALA A 133 14.35 -3.69 7.88
C ALA A 133 15.32 -3.18 6.79
N ASN A 134 14.89 -3.25 5.53
CA ASN A 134 15.68 -2.83 4.37
C ASN A 134 15.24 -1.49 3.78
N ASP A 135 14.15 -0.89 4.27
CA ASP A 135 13.65 0.37 3.72
C ASP A 135 14.67 1.51 3.89
N GLY A 136 14.97 2.20 2.79
CA GLY A 136 15.98 3.26 2.71
C GLY A 136 17.44 2.79 2.74
N MET A 137 17.70 1.47 2.87
CA MET A 137 19.07 0.95 3.07
C MET A 137 19.80 0.68 1.76
N LEU A 138 19.12 0.66 0.60
CA LEU A 138 19.69 0.28 -0.71
C LEU A 138 20.45 -1.06 -0.66
N SER A 139 19.95 -2.00 0.12
CA SER A 139 20.59 -3.30 0.39
C SER A 139 20.22 -4.40 -0.62
N GLY A 140 19.27 -4.13 -1.50
CA GLY A 140 18.64 -5.07 -2.41
C GLY A 140 17.28 -5.55 -1.88
N LEU A 141 16.45 -6.09 -2.79
CA LEU A 141 15.15 -6.65 -2.45
C LEU A 141 15.29 -7.95 -1.64
N ASN A 142 14.45 -8.11 -0.63
CA ASN A 142 14.31 -9.36 0.11
C ASN A 142 13.44 -10.34 -0.68
N MET A 143 14.07 -11.07 -1.60
CA MET A 143 13.39 -12.02 -2.47
C MET A 143 12.79 -13.21 -1.72
N GLU A 144 13.31 -13.56 -0.54
CA GLU A 144 12.75 -14.62 0.29
C GLU A 144 11.35 -14.20 0.81
N THR A 145 11.24 -13.01 1.38
CA THR A 145 9.95 -12.45 1.83
C THR A 145 9.00 -12.33 0.65
N PHE A 146 9.44 -11.78 -0.48
CA PHE A 146 8.60 -11.67 -1.68
C PHE A 146 8.05 -13.01 -2.15
N ASN A 147 8.92 -14.00 -2.34
CA ASN A 147 8.52 -15.32 -2.81
C ASN A 147 7.59 -16.04 -1.81
N SER A 148 7.75 -15.78 -0.53
CA SER A 148 6.85 -16.33 0.50
C SER A 148 5.43 -15.78 0.35
N ILE A 149 5.29 -14.49 0.08
CA ILE A 149 3.99 -13.83 -0.11
C ILE A 149 3.36 -14.24 -1.45
N LYS A 150 4.15 -14.30 -2.52
CA LYS A 150 3.68 -14.73 -3.84
C LYS A 150 3.07 -16.14 -3.85
N LYS A 151 3.48 -17.00 -2.93
CA LYS A 151 2.87 -18.33 -2.74
C LYS A 151 1.52 -18.31 -2.04
N LEU A 152 1.18 -17.21 -1.37
CA LEU A 152 -0.06 -17.07 -0.59
C LEU A 152 -1.19 -16.41 -1.38
N THR A 153 -0.89 -15.72 -2.49
CA THR A 153 -1.89 -14.96 -3.24
C THR A 153 -1.55 -14.86 -4.72
N ASP A 154 -2.60 -14.83 -5.56
CA ASP A 154 -2.52 -14.51 -6.99
C ASP A 154 -2.77 -13.02 -7.27
N LYS A 155 -3.01 -12.21 -6.24
CA LYS A 155 -3.22 -10.78 -6.38
C LYS A 155 -1.91 -10.08 -6.73
N HIS A 156 -2.03 -8.90 -7.35
CA HIS A 156 -0.86 -8.07 -7.63
C HIS A 156 -0.16 -7.67 -6.33
N ILE A 157 1.17 -7.76 -6.32
CA ILE A 157 2.01 -7.37 -5.19
C ILE A 157 2.98 -6.30 -5.67
N THR A 158 2.95 -5.14 -5.02
CA THR A 158 3.99 -4.12 -5.14
C THR A 158 4.95 -4.25 -3.96
N ILE A 159 6.25 -4.23 -4.21
CA ILE A 159 7.27 -4.34 -3.16
C ILE A 159 7.93 -2.99 -2.95
N GLY A 160 8.08 -2.62 -1.69
CA GLY A 160 8.86 -1.48 -1.23
C GLY A 160 9.95 -1.91 -0.24
N GLY A 161 10.95 -1.04 -0.09
CA GLY A 161 12.07 -1.26 0.82
C GLY A 161 13.25 -1.99 0.19
N GLY A 162 14.43 -1.41 0.32
CA GLY A 162 15.70 -2.02 -0.06
C GLY A 162 16.12 -1.93 -1.51
N VAL A 163 15.24 -1.59 -2.45
CA VAL A 163 15.57 -1.49 -3.88
C VAL A 163 16.86 -0.69 -4.08
N LYS A 164 17.84 -1.30 -4.70
CA LYS A 164 19.19 -0.73 -4.87
C LYS A 164 19.45 -0.27 -6.29
N ASP A 165 19.12 -1.11 -7.27
CA ASP A 165 19.41 -0.87 -8.68
C ASP A 165 18.36 -1.54 -9.59
N LEU A 166 18.53 -1.38 -10.91
CA LEU A 166 17.62 -1.93 -11.91
C LEU A 166 17.57 -3.47 -11.91
N LYS A 167 18.61 -4.16 -11.44
CA LYS A 167 18.61 -5.62 -11.38
C LYS A 167 17.61 -6.15 -10.36
N ASP A 168 17.40 -5.41 -9.26
CA ASP A 168 16.37 -5.75 -8.30
C ASP A 168 14.98 -5.72 -8.91
N ILE A 169 14.74 -4.75 -9.82
CA ILE A 169 13.45 -4.62 -10.54
C ILE A 169 13.28 -5.74 -11.57
N GLU A 170 14.36 -6.17 -12.24
CA GLU A 170 14.30 -7.28 -13.19
C GLU A 170 14.05 -8.65 -12.53
N LEU A 171 14.35 -8.77 -11.22
CA LEU A 171 14.15 -10.00 -10.45
C LEU A 171 12.75 -10.12 -9.83
N SER A 172 12.00 -9.03 -9.74
CA SER A 172 10.66 -8.97 -9.14
C SER A 172 9.56 -9.22 -10.16
#